data_1e65e64293bf6e4c650cab093762f9de
#
_entry.id   1e65e64293bf6e4c650cab093762f9de
#
_cell.length_a   1.000
_cell.length_b   1.000
_cell.length_c   1.000
_cell.angle_alpha   90.00
_cell.angle_beta   90.00
_cell.angle_gamma   90.00
#
_symmetry.space_group_name_H-M   'P 1'
#
loop_
_entity.id
_entity.type
_entity.pdbx_description
1 polymer ?
#
loop_
_entity_poly.entity_id
_entity_poly.type
_entity_poly.pdbx_seq_one_letter_code
_entity_poly.pdbx_strand_id
1 'polypeptide(L)'
;MGMCGYDRVLIEPSGIFDMDEFFDALHEEPLDRWYQIGNVIAVVDAGLDEKMSEEADYILASEVADAGCIVLSKTQEASEKYIENTVKHLNRALEAVHCKRKFGEDEIIRKDWEQFETEDFERILNSGYIAEDYEKMSLDEKEVFKSLYFMDLEISGEELRDAAQKIMQDPACGSVFRIK
;
A
#
# COMPACT_ATOMS: atom_id res chain seq x y z
N MET A 1 19.27 -7.08 -14.89
CA MET A 1 18.06 -7.90 -15.16
C MET A 1 17.80 -8.04 -16.65
N GLY A 2 17.78 -6.97 -17.47
CA GLY A 2 17.53 -7.07 -18.91
C GLY A 2 18.43 -8.04 -19.68
N MET A 3 19.68 -8.25 -19.22
CA MET A 3 20.61 -9.22 -19.82
C MET A 3 20.28 -10.70 -19.50
N CYS A 4 19.41 -10.96 -18.53
CA CYS A 4 19.08 -12.31 -18.10
C CYS A 4 17.89 -12.92 -18.86
N GLY A 5 17.22 -12.14 -19.72
CA GLY A 5 16.10 -12.62 -20.54
C GLY A 5 14.85 -13.00 -19.75
N TYR A 6 14.58 -12.33 -18.63
CA TYR A 6 13.33 -12.54 -17.89
C TYR A 6 12.17 -11.88 -18.64
N ASP A 7 11.08 -12.62 -18.77
CA ASP A 7 9.85 -12.13 -19.40
C ASP A 7 9.05 -11.20 -18.46
N ARG A 8 9.26 -11.33 -17.15
CA ARG A 8 8.55 -10.53 -16.14
C ARG A 8 9.42 -10.29 -14.91
N VAL A 9 9.33 -9.09 -14.37
CA VAL A 9 9.95 -8.69 -13.09
C VAL A 9 8.83 -8.29 -12.14
N LEU A 10 8.81 -8.86 -10.94
CA LEU A 10 7.92 -8.49 -9.86
C LEU A 10 8.70 -7.59 -8.90
N ILE A 11 8.13 -6.45 -8.55
CA ILE A 11 8.72 -5.49 -7.64
C ILE A 11 7.77 -5.28 -6.48
N GLU A 12 8.26 -5.51 -5.27
CA GLU A 12 7.58 -5.14 -4.04
C GLU A 12 8.38 -3.98 -3.43
N PRO A 13 7.88 -2.74 -3.51
CA PRO A 13 8.54 -1.59 -2.91
C PRO A 13 8.44 -1.65 -1.37
N SER A 14 9.25 -0.87 -0.67
CA SER A 14 9.12 -0.70 0.78
C SER A 14 7.87 0.13 1.10
N GLY A 15 7.33 -0.04 2.32
CA GLY A 15 6.00 0.46 2.71
C GLY A 15 5.80 1.97 2.76
N ILE A 16 6.76 2.78 2.36
CA ILE A 16 6.61 4.20 2.02
C ILE A 16 7.44 4.38 0.77
N PHE A 17 6.79 4.56 -0.35
CA PHE A 17 7.43 4.57 -1.64
C PHE A 17 6.74 5.56 -2.57
N ASP A 18 7.52 6.44 -3.19
CA ASP A 18 6.99 7.36 -4.19
C ASP A 18 6.80 6.59 -5.51
N MET A 19 5.55 6.27 -5.82
CA MET A 19 5.17 5.55 -7.04
C MET A 19 5.45 6.37 -8.29
N ASP A 20 5.26 7.69 -8.22
CA ASP A 20 5.49 8.58 -9.36
C ASP A 20 6.97 8.63 -9.73
N GLU A 21 7.86 8.81 -8.74
CA GLU A 21 9.32 8.82 -8.98
C GLU A 21 9.78 7.49 -9.58
N PHE A 22 9.18 6.38 -9.16
CA PHE A 22 9.48 5.07 -9.73
C PHE A 22 9.00 4.94 -11.18
N PHE A 23 7.80 5.40 -11.49
CA PHE A 23 7.30 5.37 -12.87
C PHE A 23 8.08 6.30 -13.78
N ASP A 24 8.42 7.49 -13.30
CA ASP A 24 9.26 8.44 -14.03
C ASP A 24 10.61 7.79 -14.37
N ALA A 25 11.24 7.12 -13.39
CA ALA A 25 12.49 6.40 -13.62
C ALA A 25 12.36 5.24 -14.64
N LEU A 26 11.22 4.55 -14.69
CA LEU A 26 10.97 3.51 -15.70
C LEU A 26 10.79 4.07 -17.12
N HIS A 27 10.32 5.30 -17.24
CA HIS A 27 10.15 6.00 -18.52
C HIS A 27 11.42 6.69 -19.00
N GLU A 28 12.49 6.73 -18.19
CA GLU A 28 13.79 7.28 -18.59
C GLU A 28 14.68 6.26 -19.30
N GLU A 29 15.57 6.77 -20.19
CA GLU A 29 16.61 5.94 -20.81
C GLU A 29 17.63 5.44 -19.75
N PRO A 30 18.05 4.20 -19.78
CA PRO A 30 17.78 3.14 -20.78
C PRO A 30 16.59 2.21 -20.42
N LEU A 31 15.88 2.45 -19.32
CA LEU A 31 14.88 1.51 -18.79
C LEU A 31 13.66 1.40 -19.71
N ASP A 32 13.24 2.52 -20.30
CA ASP A 32 12.14 2.61 -21.26
C ASP A 32 12.24 1.64 -22.45
N ARG A 33 13.49 1.28 -22.82
CA ARG A 33 13.78 0.35 -23.92
C ARG A 33 13.67 -1.13 -23.54
N TRP A 34 13.72 -1.42 -22.23
CA TRP A 34 13.84 -2.80 -21.72
C TRP A 34 12.63 -3.23 -20.91
N TYR A 35 11.86 -2.30 -20.41
CA TYR A 35 10.75 -2.57 -19.51
C TYR A 35 9.49 -1.86 -19.97
N GLN A 36 8.38 -2.50 -19.71
CA GLN A 36 7.06 -1.93 -19.85
C GLN A 36 6.31 -2.19 -18.54
N ILE A 37 5.62 -1.17 -18.04
CA ILE A 37 4.75 -1.33 -16.87
C ILE A 37 3.64 -2.29 -17.25
N GLY A 38 3.51 -3.36 -16.50
CA GLY A 38 2.46 -4.37 -16.71
C GLY A 38 1.27 -4.08 -15.80
N ASN A 39 1.31 -4.63 -14.60
CA ASN A 39 0.24 -4.49 -13.63
C ASN A 39 0.74 -3.75 -12.39
N VAL A 40 -0.09 -2.85 -11.89
CA VAL A 40 0.08 -2.24 -10.58
C VAL A 40 -1.01 -2.79 -9.66
N ILE A 41 -0.59 -3.43 -8.59
CA ILE A 41 -1.48 -4.10 -7.64
C ILE A 41 -1.26 -3.48 -6.29
N ALA A 42 -2.28 -2.87 -5.71
CA ALA A 42 -2.22 -2.39 -4.34
C ALA A 42 -2.82 -3.43 -3.39
N VAL A 43 -2.07 -3.76 -2.33
CA VAL A 43 -2.52 -4.67 -1.28
C VAL A 43 -2.87 -3.86 -0.06
N VAL A 44 -4.15 -3.84 0.31
CA VAL A 44 -4.68 -2.99 1.39
C VAL A 44 -5.26 -3.86 2.49
N ASP A 45 -4.99 -3.52 3.76
CA ASP A 45 -5.58 -4.20 4.91
C ASP A 45 -7.10 -3.99 4.93
N ALA A 46 -7.87 -5.07 4.98
CA ALA A 46 -9.34 -5.01 5.02
C ALA A 46 -9.89 -4.36 6.30
N GLY A 47 -9.05 -4.28 7.34
CA GLY A 47 -9.37 -3.63 8.61
C GLY A 47 -8.72 -2.25 8.76
N LEU A 48 -8.54 -1.50 7.67
CA LEU A 48 -7.96 -0.18 7.69
C LEU A 48 -8.68 0.74 8.68
N ASP A 49 -7.92 1.50 9.47
CA ASP A 49 -8.47 2.44 10.43
C ASP A 49 -9.36 3.49 9.75
N GLU A 50 -10.52 3.77 10.32
CA GLU A 50 -11.46 4.76 9.78
C GLU A 50 -10.90 6.19 9.77
N LYS A 51 -9.93 6.47 10.64
CA LYS A 51 -9.30 7.77 10.78
C LYS A 51 -7.79 7.62 10.76
N MET A 52 -7.21 8.06 9.69
CA MET A 52 -5.77 8.18 9.53
C MET A 52 -5.38 9.67 9.56
N SER A 53 -4.08 9.97 9.68
CA SER A 53 -3.60 11.34 9.49
C SER A 53 -3.71 11.76 8.01
N GLU A 54 -3.69 13.06 7.74
CA GLU A 54 -3.73 13.57 6.36
C GLU A 54 -2.56 13.03 5.52
N GLU A 55 -1.38 12.90 6.13
CA GLU A 55 -0.21 12.36 5.48
C GLU A 55 -0.36 10.86 5.17
N ALA A 56 -0.96 10.10 6.09
CA ALA A 56 -1.21 8.68 5.87
C ALA A 56 -2.30 8.45 4.82
N ASP A 57 -3.34 9.28 4.80
CA ASP A 57 -4.38 9.28 3.75
C ASP A 57 -3.77 9.66 2.39
N TYR A 58 -2.85 10.62 2.36
CA TYR A 58 -2.12 10.97 1.13
C TYR A 58 -1.29 9.81 0.60
N ILE A 59 -0.51 9.14 1.44
CA ILE A 59 0.28 7.97 1.02
C ILE A 59 -0.63 6.85 0.53
N LEU A 60 -1.69 6.56 1.27
CA LEU A 60 -2.68 5.59 0.84
C LEU A 60 -3.24 5.93 -0.55
N ALA A 61 -3.60 7.18 -0.77
CA ALA A 61 -4.10 7.64 -2.06
C ALA A 61 -3.05 7.48 -3.18
N SER A 62 -1.80 7.88 -2.93
CA SER A 62 -0.72 7.76 -3.91
C SER A 62 -0.42 6.31 -4.30
N GLU A 63 -0.45 5.39 -3.33
CA GLU A 63 -0.22 3.96 -3.58
C GLU A 63 -1.35 3.28 -4.36
N VAL A 64 -2.59 3.78 -4.22
CA VAL A 64 -3.74 3.16 -4.89
C VAL A 64 -4.18 3.88 -6.16
N ALA A 65 -3.76 5.12 -6.38
CA ALA A 65 -4.21 5.92 -7.52
C ALA A 65 -3.95 5.23 -8.87
N ASP A 66 -2.78 4.65 -9.04
CA ASP A 66 -2.36 4.02 -10.30
C ASP A 66 -2.62 2.51 -10.35
N ALA A 67 -3.15 1.93 -9.26
CA ALA A 67 -3.37 0.50 -9.21
C ALA A 67 -4.46 0.04 -10.18
N GLY A 68 -4.17 -0.91 -11.04
CA GLY A 68 -5.17 -1.56 -11.89
C GLY A 68 -6.11 -2.49 -11.10
N CYS A 69 -5.66 -2.95 -9.93
CA CYS A 69 -6.44 -3.81 -9.03
C CYS A 69 -6.05 -3.57 -7.56
N ILE A 70 -7.06 -3.56 -6.70
CA ILE A 70 -6.89 -3.59 -5.25
C ILE A 70 -7.15 -5.01 -4.75
N VAL A 71 -6.25 -5.54 -3.94
CA VAL A 71 -6.44 -6.80 -3.21
C VAL A 71 -6.55 -6.49 -1.73
N LEU A 72 -7.71 -6.77 -1.13
CA LEU A 72 -7.87 -6.63 0.31
C LEU A 72 -7.24 -7.83 1.02
N SER A 73 -6.27 -7.55 1.88
CA SER A 73 -5.64 -8.55 2.75
C SER A 73 -6.38 -8.68 4.07
N LYS A 74 -6.20 -9.79 4.76
CA LYS A 74 -6.82 -10.09 6.07
C LYS A 74 -8.35 -10.03 6.07
N THR A 75 -8.97 -10.30 4.96
CA THR A 75 -10.44 -10.34 4.84
C THR A 75 -11.08 -11.36 5.78
N GLN A 76 -10.37 -12.44 6.11
CA GLN A 76 -10.81 -13.45 7.08
C GLN A 76 -10.90 -12.92 8.51
N GLU A 77 -10.23 -11.83 8.83
CA GLU A 77 -10.22 -11.19 10.15
C GLU A 77 -11.19 -10.01 10.24
N ALA A 78 -11.66 -9.50 9.09
CA ALA A 78 -12.51 -8.34 8.97
C ALA A 78 -13.99 -8.73 8.79
N SER A 79 -14.90 -7.99 9.45
CA SER A 79 -16.32 -8.10 9.13
C SER A 79 -16.66 -7.39 7.82
N GLU A 80 -17.75 -7.75 7.17
CA GLU A 80 -18.23 -7.09 5.94
C GLU A 80 -18.34 -5.57 6.10
N LYS A 81 -18.79 -5.12 7.25
CA LYS A 81 -18.87 -3.70 7.56
C LYS A 81 -17.48 -3.01 7.54
N TYR A 82 -16.44 -3.68 8.04
CA TYR A 82 -15.08 -3.14 7.99
C TYR A 82 -14.58 -3.07 6.56
N ILE A 83 -14.80 -4.11 5.77
CA ILE A 83 -14.46 -4.16 4.34
C ILE A 83 -15.12 -2.99 3.59
N GLU A 84 -16.42 -2.78 3.78
CA GLU A 84 -17.13 -1.64 3.19
C GLU A 84 -16.56 -0.29 3.63
N ASN A 85 -16.21 -0.15 4.91
CA ASN A 85 -15.62 1.08 5.44
C ASN A 85 -14.24 1.34 4.83
N THR A 86 -13.42 0.30 4.67
CA THR A 86 -12.12 0.38 3.99
C THR A 86 -12.29 0.87 2.56
N VAL A 87 -13.23 0.32 1.79
CA VAL A 87 -13.49 0.78 0.41
C VAL A 87 -13.94 2.24 0.37
N LYS A 88 -14.80 2.65 1.30
CA LYS A 88 -15.22 4.06 1.43
C LYS A 88 -14.04 4.96 1.79
N HIS A 89 -13.16 4.47 2.65
CA HIS A 89 -11.96 5.21 3.04
C HIS A 89 -11.01 5.41 1.85
N LEU A 90 -10.73 4.36 1.06
CA LEU A 90 -9.94 4.47 -0.15
C LEU A 90 -10.47 5.55 -1.10
N ASN A 91 -11.76 5.54 -1.38
CA ASN A 91 -12.37 6.55 -2.25
C ASN A 91 -12.32 7.97 -1.64
N ARG A 92 -12.44 8.09 -0.32
CA ARG A 92 -12.30 9.39 0.38
C ARG A 92 -10.86 9.91 0.34
N ALA A 93 -9.86 9.04 0.51
CA ALA A 93 -8.45 9.40 0.40
C ALA A 93 -8.11 9.91 -1.01
N LEU A 94 -8.59 9.24 -2.06
CA LEU A 94 -8.45 9.71 -3.44
C LEU A 94 -9.13 11.07 -3.67
N GLU A 95 -10.32 11.27 -3.13
CA GLU A 95 -11.03 12.55 -3.23
C GLU A 95 -10.28 13.69 -2.51
N ALA A 96 -9.64 13.40 -1.38
CA ALA A 96 -8.85 14.37 -0.63
C ALA A 96 -7.63 14.90 -1.41
N VAL A 97 -7.04 14.08 -2.27
CA VAL A 97 -5.94 14.49 -3.17
C VAL A 97 -6.43 14.94 -4.55
N HIS A 98 -7.71 15.23 -4.69
CA HIS A 98 -8.35 15.67 -5.94
C HIS A 98 -8.19 14.66 -7.10
N CYS A 99 -7.93 13.39 -6.81
CA CYS A 99 -7.94 12.33 -7.79
C CYS A 99 -9.40 12.06 -8.25
N LYS A 100 -9.60 11.98 -9.56
CA LYS A 100 -10.94 11.74 -10.13
C LYS A 100 -11.37 10.29 -10.05
N ARG A 101 -10.44 9.40 -9.77
CA ARG A 101 -10.67 7.97 -9.70
C ARG A 101 -11.59 7.60 -8.54
N LYS A 102 -12.44 6.62 -8.80
CA LYS A 102 -13.23 5.94 -7.76
C LYS A 102 -13.20 4.44 -8.04
N PHE A 103 -12.86 3.68 -7.03
CA PHE A 103 -12.90 2.23 -7.14
C PHE A 103 -14.33 1.70 -7.16
N GLY A 104 -14.63 0.92 -8.19
CA GLY A 104 -15.83 0.10 -8.29
C GLY A 104 -15.62 -1.30 -7.68
N GLU A 105 -16.69 -2.07 -7.61
CA GLU A 105 -16.62 -3.46 -7.08
C GLU A 105 -15.73 -4.37 -7.94
N ASP A 106 -15.66 -4.11 -9.23
CA ASP A 106 -14.88 -4.91 -10.18
C ASP A 106 -13.37 -4.68 -10.06
N GLU A 107 -12.92 -3.60 -9.42
CA GLU A 107 -11.51 -3.28 -9.26
C GLU A 107 -10.94 -3.76 -7.91
N ILE A 108 -11.80 -4.24 -7.01
CA ILE A 108 -11.43 -4.66 -5.67
C ILE A 108 -11.69 -6.15 -5.49
N ILE A 109 -10.65 -6.90 -5.12
CA ILE A 109 -10.76 -8.29 -4.71
C ILE A 109 -10.93 -8.34 -3.19
N ARG A 110 -12.10 -8.80 -2.73
CA ARG A 110 -12.50 -8.86 -1.32
C ARG A 110 -12.48 -10.28 -0.77
N LYS A 111 -11.84 -11.20 -1.48
CA LYS A 111 -11.84 -12.63 -1.21
C LYS A 111 -10.63 -12.98 -0.33
N ASP A 112 -10.82 -13.90 0.60
CA ASP A 112 -9.71 -14.50 1.33
C ASP A 112 -8.74 -15.15 0.32
N TRP A 113 -7.45 -14.90 0.47
CA TRP A 113 -6.43 -15.42 -0.42
C TRP A 113 -6.40 -16.95 -0.50
N GLU A 114 -6.79 -17.65 0.58
CA GLU A 114 -6.93 -19.12 0.56
C GLU A 114 -8.06 -19.62 -0.35
N GLN A 115 -8.98 -18.73 -0.71
CA GLN A 115 -10.13 -19.02 -1.56
C GLN A 115 -9.92 -18.50 -3.00
N PHE A 116 -8.72 -18.02 -3.34
CA PHE A 116 -8.43 -17.56 -4.69
C PHE A 116 -8.48 -18.72 -5.67
N GLU A 117 -9.15 -18.49 -6.77
CA GLU A 117 -9.30 -19.40 -7.90
C GLU A 117 -8.50 -18.88 -9.11
N THR A 118 -8.46 -19.65 -10.17
CA THR A 118 -7.73 -19.28 -11.40
C THR A 118 -8.24 -17.93 -11.95
N GLU A 119 -9.52 -17.69 -11.90
CA GLU A 119 -10.17 -16.47 -12.37
C GLU A 119 -9.71 -15.23 -11.59
N ASP A 120 -9.48 -15.36 -10.26
CA ASP A 120 -8.98 -14.27 -9.44
C ASP A 120 -7.55 -13.89 -9.86
N PHE A 121 -6.70 -14.89 -10.09
CA PHE A 121 -5.33 -14.66 -10.59
C PHE A 121 -5.33 -14.10 -12.01
N GLU A 122 -6.19 -14.57 -12.90
CA GLU A 122 -6.33 -14.04 -14.26
C GLU A 122 -6.76 -12.56 -14.21
N ARG A 123 -7.68 -12.21 -13.32
CA ARG A 123 -8.12 -10.84 -13.10
C ARG A 123 -6.96 -9.96 -12.63
N ILE A 124 -6.18 -10.41 -11.64
CA ILE A 124 -4.98 -9.69 -11.16
C ILE A 124 -3.96 -9.53 -12.29
N LEU A 125 -3.68 -10.59 -13.04
CA LEU A 125 -2.69 -10.59 -14.12
C LEU A 125 -3.06 -9.70 -15.30
N ASN A 126 -4.33 -9.41 -15.49
CA ASN A 126 -4.86 -8.59 -16.58
C ASN A 126 -5.36 -7.22 -16.11
N SER A 127 -5.11 -6.85 -14.85
CA SER A 127 -5.61 -5.59 -14.30
C SER A 127 -4.94 -4.35 -14.91
N GLY A 128 -3.72 -4.49 -15.41
CA GLY A 128 -2.95 -3.37 -15.95
C GLY A 128 -2.59 -2.32 -14.90
N TYR A 129 -2.51 -1.09 -15.30
CA TYR A 129 -2.39 0.09 -14.45
C TYR A 129 -3.13 1.27 -15.08
N ILE A 130 -3.43 2.27 -14.28
CA ILE A 130 -4.11 3.49 -14.70
C ILE A 130 -3.21 4.64 -14.29
N ALA A 131 -2.84 5.50 -15.24
CA ALA A 131 -2.09 6.72 -14.91
C ALA A 131 -3.10 7.81 -14.53
N GLU A 132 -3.15 8.16 -13.26
CA GLU A 132 -4.06 9.17 -12.73
C GLU A 132 -3.30 10.41 -12.26
N ASP A 133 -3.91 11.57 -12.51
CA ASP A 133 -3.41 12.83 -11.97
C ASP A 133 -4.04 13.08 -10.59
N TYR A 134 -3.20 13.41 -9.61
CA TYR A 134 -3.64 13.85 -8.30
C TYR A 134 -2.72 14.96 -7.75
N GLU A 135 -3.21 15.68 -6.76
CA GLU A 135 -2.47 16.78 -6.15
C GLU A 135 -1.35 16.25 -5.26
N LYS A 136 -0.10 16.54 -5.64
CA LYS A 136 1.08 16.09 -4.90
C LYS A 136 1.29 16.91 -3.64
N MET A 137 1.36 16.23 -2.50
CA MET A 137 1.78 16.81 -1.23
C MET A 137 3.29 16.66 -1.08
N SER A 138 3.97 17.76 -0.79
CA SER A 138 5.39 17.67 -0.44
C SER A 138 5.54 17.10 0.97
N LEU A 139 5.72 15.79 1.06
CA LEU A 139 6.00 15.11 2.32
C LEU A 139 7.51 14.98 2.50
N ASP A 140 8.03 15.45 3.63
CA ASP A 140 9.33 14.94 4.09
C ASP A 140 9.09 13.64 4.85
N GLU A 141 9.22 12.52 4.15
CA GLU A 141 8.98 11.18 4.69
C GLU A 141 9.76 10.92 5.98
N LYS A 142 10.93 11.54 6.14
CA LYS A 142 11.77 11.39 7.33
C LYS A 142 11.23 12.17 8.53
N GLU A 143 10.45 13.22 8.30
CA GLU A 143 9.82 13.99 9.37
C GLU A 143 8.45 13.41 9.74
N VAL A 144 7.71 12.92 8.77
CA VAL A 144 6.34 12.38 8.98
C VAL A 144 6.38 10.98 9.58
N PHE A 145 7.28 10.11 9.08
CA PHE A 145 7.40 8.73 9.54
C PHE A 145 8.73 8.49 10.23
N LYS A 146 8.76 8.79 11.53
CA LYS A 146 9.97 8.56 12.33
C LYS A 146 10.13 7.08 12.66
N SER A 147 11.26 6.53 12.26
CA SER A 147 11.66 5.18 12.66
C SER A 147 12.60 5.24 13.85
N LEU A 148 12.29 4.47 14.88
CA LEU A 148 13.16 4.29 16.04
C LEU A 148 13.80 2.91 15.96
N TYR A 149 15.12 2.88 16.06
CA TYR A 149 15.88 1.63 16.03
C TYR A 149 16.58 1.44 17.38
N PHE A 150 16.38 0.28 17.97
CA PHE A 150 17.09 -0.15 19.16
C PHE A 150 17.93 -1.35 18.76
N MET A 151 19.25 -1.18 18.75
CA MET A 151 20.21 -2.24 18.41
C MET A 151 20.88 -2.76 19.66
N ASP A 152 21.29 -4.03 19.64
CA ASP A 152 22.01 -4.70 20.74
C ASP A 152 21.24 -4.69 22.08
N LEU A 153 19.95 -4.83 22.03
CA LEU A 153 19.08 -4.85 23.20
C LEU A 153 18.96 -6.28 23.73
N GLU A 154 19.49 -6.52 24.92
CA GLU A 154 19.30 -7.78 25.63
C GLU A 154 18.06 -7.69 26.51
N ILE A 155 16.92 -8.12 26.00
CA ILE A 155 15.65 -8.20 26.73
C ILE A 155 14.96 -9.54 26.49
N SER A 156 14.16 -9.98 27.46
CA SER A 156 13.33 -11.18 27.26
C SER A 156 12.19 -10.92 26.27
N GLY A 157 11.66 -11.98 25.67
CA GLY A 157 10.49 -11.87 24.77
C GLY A 157 9.23 -11.36 25.48
N GLU A 158 9.12 -11.49 26.80
CA GLU A 158 8.03 -10.97 27.61
C GLU A 158 8.16 -9.45 27.78
N GLU A 159 9.35 -8.98 28.17
CA GLU A 159 9.64 -7.55 28.29
C GLU A 159 9.49 -6.81 26.96
N LEU A 160 9.90 -7.44 25.84
CA LEU A 160 9.71 -6.87 24.51
C LEU A 160 8.22 -6.71 24.17
N ARG A 161 7.42 -7.70 24.48
CA ARG A 161 5.97 -7.68 24.24
C ARG A 161 5.27 -6.60 25.07
N ASP A 162 5.65 -6.51 26.35
CA ASP A 162 5.12 -5.48 27.24
C ASP A 162 5.51 -4.07 26.80
N ALA A 163 6.75 -3.88 26.35
CA ALA A 163 7.23 -2.61 25.84
C ALA A 163 6.49 -2.22 24.55
N ALA A 164 6.34 -3.14 23.61
CA ALA A 164 5.58 -2.91 22.37
C ALA A 164 4.12 -2.54 22.67
N GLN A 165 3.49 -3.24 23.60
CA GLN A 165 2.10 -2.95 23.98
C GLN A 165 1.95 -1.57 24.63
N LYS A 166 2.91 -1.15 25.46
CA LYS A 166 2.93 0.20 26.05
C LYS A 166 3.10 1.28 24.98
N ILE A 167 4.01 1.09 24.03
CA ILE A 167 4.24 2.02 22.91
C ILE A 167 2.96 2.19 22.08
N MET A 168 2.28 1.09 21.75
CA MET A 168 1.04 1.13 20.99
C MET A 168 -0.13 1.82 21.72
N GLN A 169 -0.09 1.87 23.04
CA GLN A 169 -1.15 2.48 23.87
C GLN A 169 -0.83 3.89 24.32
N ASP A 170 0.39 4.36 24.17
CA ASP A 170 0.81 5.69 24.62
C ASP A 170 0.50 6.75 23.57
N PRO A 171 -0.43 7.69 23.84
CA PRO A 171 -0.76 8.75 22.90
C PRO A 171 0.42 9.66 22.54
N ALA A 172 1.49 9.69 23.36
CA ALA A 172 2.69 10.47 23.06
C ALA A 172 3.51 9.84 21.93
N CYS A 173 3.31 8.56 21.63
CA CYS A 173 3.97 7.86 20.52
C CYS A 173 3.28 8.08 19.18
N GLY A 174 2.11 8.77 19.15
CA GLY A 174 1.32 8.94 17.93
C GLY A 174 0.75 7.61 17.41
N SER A 175 0.51 7.54 16.11
CA SER A 175 0.07 6.31 15.44
C SER A 175 1.28 5.43 15.12
N VAL A 176 1.31 4.22 15.67
CA VAL A 176 2.37 3.25 15.42
C VAL A 176 1.95 2.34 14.26
N PHE A 177 2.56 2.51 13.10
CA PHE A 177 2.20 1.75 11.90
C PHE A 177 2.85 0.37 11.86
N ARG A 178 4.04 0.21 12.45
CA ARG A 178 4.80 -1.04 12.36
C ARG A 178 5.78 -1.20 13.50
N ILE A 179 5.81 -2.39 14.07
CA ILE A 179 6.86 -2.85 14.99
C ILE A 179 7.47 -4.12 14.37
N LYS A 180 8.81 -4.16 14.29
CA LYS A 180 9.58 -5.30 13.79
C LYS A 180 10.56 -5.78 14.86
#